data_d7991e07d8cb861cc23dc49543cafd74
#
_entry.id   d7991e07d8cb861cc23dc49543cafd74
#
_cell.length_a   1.000
_cell.length_b   1.000
_cell.length_c   1.000
_cell.angle_alpha   90.00
_cell.angle_beta   90.00
_cell.angle_gamma   90.00
#
_symmetry.space_group_name_H-M   'P 1'
#
loop_
_entity.id
_entity.type
_entity.pdbx_description
1 polymer ?
#
loop_
_entity_poly.entity_id
_entity_poly.type
_entity_poly.pdbx_seq_one_letter_code
_entity_poly.pdbx_strand_id
1 'polypeptide(L)'
;MDTSILDNSKSRLAEIVTKNKLNDVQVTVLVKTLTPEEAIGVPGRRDFPIILGKERVVEAEVLGAKAHAFTDSPTEFVGDLKEVLTLPFTSNRERSIYVATLNAILRYLNLIENTIHCKDEDPERCGKEIASQLLKRWGKVKVGFIGLNPAIAEILIETFGVENVRITDLNKQNVNSLKYGVKIWDGGEMTEELIKRSDVILITGTTFVNGTFDHITYCIRNYKKEVHVFFCISF
;
A
#
# COMPACT_ATOMS: atom_id res chain seq x y z
N MET A 1 12.13 2.27 -22.64
CA MET A 1 11.49 1.61 -21.49
C MET A 1 10.96 2.70 -20.59
N ASP A 2 9.70 2.70 -20.25
CA ASP A 2 9.19 3.67 -19.29
C ASP A 2 9.88 3.45 -17.94
N THR A 3 10.37 4.53 -17.35
CA THR A 3 11.00 4.53 -16.02
C THR A 3 9.95 4.08 -15.01
N SER A 4 10.31 3.24 -14.02
CA SER A 4 9.36 2.77 -13.01
C SER A 4 8.80 3.95 -12.20
N ILE A 5 7.60 3.75 -11.63
CA ILE A 5 6.97 4.79 -10.78
C ILE A 5 7.84 5.09 -9.56
N LEU A 6 8.49 4.09 -8.99
CA LEU A 6 9.41 4.30 -7.87
C LEU A 6 10.66 5.09 -8.28
N ASP A 7 11.24 4.81 -9.47
CA ASP A 7 12.38 5.59 -9.96
C ASP A 7 11.99 7.05 -10.27
N ASN A 8 10.81 7.26 -10.84
CA ASN A 8 10.25 8.59 -11.03
C ASN A 8 10.04 9.31 -9.69
N SER A 9 9.50 8.61 -8.68
CA SER A 9 9.32 9.17 -7.34
C SER A 9 10.65 9.53 -6.68
N LYS A 10 11.70 8.72 -6.90
CA LYS A 10 13.06 8.98 -6.41
C LYS A 10 13.62 10.26 -7.00
N SER A 11 13.48 10.47 -8.31
CA SER A 11 13.89 11.70 -8.98
C SER A 11 13.17 12.92 -8.40
N ARG A 12 11.85 12.80 -8.20
CA ARG A 12 11.03 13.85 -7.56
C ARG A 12 11.44 14.12 -6.13
N LEU A 13 11.71 13.07 -5.34
CA LEU A 13 12.18 13.24 -3.98
C LEU A 13 13.53 13.97 -3.94
N ALA A 14 14.46 13.64 -4.83
CA ALA A 14 15.75 14.32 -4.94
C ALA A 14 15.58 15.82 -5.22
N GLU A 15 14.65 16.20 -6.11
CA GLU A 15 14.30 17.61 -6.35
C GLU A 15 13.76 18.30 -5.08
N ILE A 16 12.83 17.63 -4.37
CA ILE A 16 12.24 18.15 -3.12
C ILE A 16 13.33 18.34 -2.05
N VAL A 17 14.20 17.36 -1.88
CA VAL A 17 15.31 17.36 -0.93
C VAL A 17 16.27 18.53 -1.23
N THR A 18 16.60 18.73 -2.50
CA THR A 18 17.47 19.84 -2.95
C THR A 18 16.81 21.19 -2.71
N LYS A 19 15.56 21.35 -3.10
CA LYS A 19 14.79 22.59 -2.92
C LYS A 19 14.69 23.02 -1.45
N ASN A 20 14.59 22.05 -0.55
CA ASN A 20 14.48 22.29 0.89
C ASN A 20 15.84 22.26 1.63
N LYS A 21 16.95 22.24 0.89
CA LYS A 21 18.34 22.27 1.43
C LYS A 21 18.67 21.10 2.37
N LEU A 22 17.97 19.98 2.24
CA LEU A 22 18.24 18.77 3.03
C LEU A 22 19.50 18.05 2.57
N ASN A 23 20.05 18.38 1.40
CA ASN A 23 21.36 17.90 0.93
C ASN A 23 22.53 18.53 1.70
N ASP A 24 22.31 19.70 2.32
CA ASP A 24 23.35 20.48 2.99
C ASP A 24 23.53 20.04 4.45
N VAL A 25 22.66 19.19 4.94
CA VAL A 25 22.69 18.64 6.29
C VAL A 25 22.78 17.11 6.25
N GLN A 26 23.45 16.53 7.23
CA GLN A 26 23.44 15.07 7.39
C GLN A 26 22.09 14.65 7.92
N VAL A 27 21.24 14.07 7.04
CA VAL A 27 19.92 13.55 7.39
C VAL A 27 20.08 12.07 7.69
N THR A 28 19.96 11.70 8.97
CA THR A 28 19.94 10.30 9.39
C THR A 28 18.54 9.72 9.16
N VAL A 29 18.50 8.53 8.57
CA VAL A 29 17.31 7.72 8.37
C VAL A 29 17.41 6.51 9.26
N LEU A 30 16.43 6.34 10.12
CA LEU A 30 16.29 5.17 11.00
C LEU A 30 15.06 4.38 10.54
N VAL A 31 15.24 3.10 10.22
CA VAL A 31 14.13 2.21 9.88
C VAL A 31 14.16 1.02 10.82
N LYS A 32 13.02 0.72 11.42
CA LYS A 32 12.82 -0.44 12.29
C LYS A 32 11.55 -1.20 11.92
N THR A 33 11.54 -2.49 12.20
CA THR A 33 10.32 -3.30 12.10
C THR A 33 9.49 -3.15 13.38
N LEU A 34 8.18 -2.89 13.22
CA LEU A 34 7.24 -2.78 14.32
C LEU A 34 6.65 -4.15 14.70
N THR A 35 6.31 -4.34 15.97
CA THR A 35 5.41 -5.42 16.39
C THR A 35 3.99 -5.18 15.83
N PRO A 36 3.14 -6.20 15.75
CA PRO A 36 1.75 -6.01 15.33
C PRO A 36 1.03 -4.95 16.16
N GLU A 37 1.21 -4.96 17.49
CA GLU A 37 0.58 -4.01 18.40
C GLU A 37 1.08 -2.57 18.18
N GLU A 38 2.37 -2.38 17.94
CA GLU A 38 2.92 -1.06 17.61
C GLU A 38 2.36 -0.53 16.30
N ALA A 39 2.18 -1.43 15.31
CA ALA A 39 1.77 -1.09 13.95
C ALA A 39 0.27 -0.80 13.84
N ILE A 40 -0.58 -1.70 14.35
CA ILE A 40 -2.05 -1.66 14.13
C ILE A 40 -2.87 -1.63 15.44
N GLY A 41 -2.25 -1.48 16.61
CA GLY A 41 -2.96 -1.50 17.89
C GLY A 41 -3.53 -2.87 18.23
N VAL A 42 -4.73 -2.91 18.81
CA VAL A 42 -5.44 -4.13 19.22
C VAL A 42 -6.80 -4.20 18.51
N PRO A 43 -6.82 -4.53 17.21
CA PRO A 43 -8.08 -4.62 16.48
C PRO A 43 -8.96 -5.76 16.97
N GLY A 44 -10.26 -5.62 16.87
CA GLY A 44 -11.25 -6.67 17.20
C GLY A 44 -11.11 -7.90 16.29
N ARG A 45 -10.66 -7.69 15.06
CA ARG A 45 -10.41 -8.75 14.07
C ARG A 45 -9.07 -9.43 14.31
N ARG A 46 -9.02 -10.74 14.01
CA ARG A 46 -7.78 -11.55 14.14
C ARG A 46 -7.25 -12.06 12.80
N ASP A 47 -7.89 -11.72 11.70
CA ASP A 47 -7.58 -12.21 10.35
C ASP A 47 -6.70 -11.27 9.52
N PHE A 48 -6.21 -10.16 10.09
CA PHE A 48 -5.25 -9.30 9.43
C PHE A 48 -3.92 -10.01 9.15
N PRO A 49 -3.33 -9.85 7.94
CA PRO A 49 -2.06 -10.49 7.57
C PRO A 49 -0.91 -10.23 8.54
N ILE A 50 -0.83 -9.03 9.15
CA ILE A 50 0.18 -8.70 10.15
C ILE A 50 0.02 -9.50 11.44
N ILE A 51 -1.20 -9.76 11.90
CA ILE A 51 -1.48 -10.59 13.08
C ILE A 51 -1.10 -12.05 12.80
N LEU A 52 -1.39 -12.52 11.57
CA LEU A 52 -1.07 -13.86 11.11
C LEU A 52 0.44 -14.04 10.81
N GLY A 53 1.24 -13.01 11.01
CA GLY A 53 2.68 -13.07 10.81
C GLY A 53 3.16 -13.06 9.37
N LYS A 54 2.29 -12.70 8.41
CA LYS A 54 2.56 -12.73 6.96
C LYS A 54 3.04 -11.39 6.41
N GLU A 55 2.72 -10.33 7.10
CA GLU A 55 3.17 -8.98 6.81
C GLU A 55 3.80 -8.36 8.04
N ARG A 56 4.60 -7.36 7.82
CA ARG A 56 5.21 -6.51 8.84
C ARG A 56 5.04 -5.06 8.42
N VAL A 57 5.17 -4.17 9.39
CA VAL A 57 5.30 -2.74 9.14
C VAL A 57 6.71 -2.32 9.50
N VAL A 58 7.35 -1.60 8.62
CA VAL A 58 8.56 -0.86 8.92
C VAL A 58 8.21 0.60 9.17
N GLU A 59 8.78 1.18 10.22
CA GLU A 59 8.68 2.61 10.55
C GLU A 59 10.00 3.27 10.20
N ALA A 60 9.98 4.28 9.33
CA ALA A 60 11.11 5.17 9.12
C ALA A 60 10.94 6.42 9.99
N GLU A 61 12.03 6.86 10.59
CA GLU A 61 12.13 8.15 11.28
C GLU A 61 13.18 9.02 10.60
N VAL A 62 12.79 10.23 10.21
CA VAL A 62 13.63 11.21 9.54
C VAL A 62 13.36 12.58 10.17
N LEU A 63 14.38 13.17 10.77
CA LEU A 63 14.27 14.50 11.44
C LEU A 63 13.09 14.56 12.43
N GLY A 64 12.80 13.47 13.14
CA GLY A 64 11.71 13.33 14.09
C GLY A 64 10.34 13.05 13.47
N ALA A 65 10.20 13.08 12.15
CA ALA A 65 8.98 12.67 11.47
C ALA A 65 8.98 11.16 11.24
N LYS A 66 7.83 10.51 11.47
CA LYS A 66 7.67 9.06 11.37
C LYS A 66 6.69 8.69 10.27
N ALA A 67 6.98 7.61 9.57
CA ALA A 67 6.10 7.05 8.56
C ALA A 67 6.27 5.54 8.41
N HIS A 68 5.22 4.90 7.93
CA HIS A 68 5.12 3.46 7.82
C HIS A 68 5.14 2.98 6.36
N ALA A 69 5.61 1.75 6.16
CA ALA A 69 5.39 0.96 4.95
C ALA A 69 5.16 -0.51 5.31
N PHE A 70 4.19 -1.14 4.65
CA PHE A 70 3.97 -2.59 4.77
C PHE A 70 4.96 -3.36 3.91
N THR A 71 5.45 -4.50 4.43
CA THR A 71 6.40 -5.37 3.73
C THR A 71 6.28 -6.81 4.23
N ASP A 72 6.64 -7.76 3.38
CA ASP A 72 6.92 -9.16 3.75
C ASP A 72 8.38 -9.38 4.18
N SER A 73 9.21 -8.35 4.03
CA SER A 73 10.66 -8.39 4.24
C SER A 73 11.05 -7.47 5.40
N PRO A 74 10.86 -7.91 6.66
CA PRO A 74 11.21 -7.11 7.84
C PRO A 74 12.67 -6.70 7.80
N THR A 75 12.95 -5.46 8.19
CA THR A 75 14.29 -4.90 8.08
C THR A 75 14.56 -3.82 9.11
N GLU A 76 15.85 -3.68 9.39
CA GLU A 76 16.40 -2.53 10.07
C GLU A 76 17.40 -1.84 9.14
N PHE A 77 17.45 -0.52 9.22
CA PHE A 77 18.36 0.30 8.44
C PHE A 77 18.72 1.56 9.25
N VAL A 78 20.00 1.86 9.27
CA VAL A 78 20.55 3.11 9.78
C VAL A 78 21.52 3.62 8.74
N GLY A 79 21.28 4.77 8.19
CA GLY A 79 22.11 5.36 7.16
C GLY A 79 21.74 6.81 6.89
N ASP A 80 22.26 7.36 5.82
CA ASP A 80 21.89 8.71 5.41
C ASP A 80 20.87 8.71 4.26
N LEU A 81 20.28 9.87 4.03
CA LEU A 81 19.29 10.05 2.98
C LEU A 81 19.87 9.77 1.58
N LYS A 82 21.17 10.02 1.36
CA LYS A 82 21.81 9.77 0.07
C LYS A 82 21.87 8.27 -0.21
N GLU A 83 22.16 7.46 0.81
CA GLU A 83 22.14 6.01 0.69
C GLU A 83 20.75 5.51 0.28
N VAL A 84 19.68 6.03 0.92
CA VAL A 84 18.30 5.67 0.55
C VAL A 84 17.96 6.06 -0.88
N LEU A 85 18.43 7.25 -1.34
CA LEU A 85 18.22 7.71 -2.71
C LEU A 85 19.00 6.90 -3.77
N THR A 86 19.97 6.09 -3.37
CA THR A 86 20.73 5.21 -4.28
C THR A 86 20.24 3.77 -4.31
N LEU A 87 19.24 3.39 -3.48
CA LEU A 87 18.72 2.03 -3.44
C LEU A 87 18.24 1.55 -4.83
N PRO A 88 18.63 0.36 -5.30
CA PRO A 88 18.34 -0.09 -6.66
C PRO A 88 16.93 -0.69 -6.85
N PHE A 89 16.15 -0.82 -5.80
CA PHE A 89 14.79 -1.40 -5.80
C PHE A 89 14.70 -2.86 -6.30
N THR A 90 15.75 -3.64 -6.09
CA THR A 90 15.79 -5.05 -6.51
C THR A 90 15.03 -5.99 -5.56
N SER A 91 14.73 -5.52 -4.35
CA SER A 91 14.06 -6.31 -3.29
C SER A 91 12.92 -5.53 -2.61
N ASN A 92 11.98 -6.27 -1.99
CA ASN A 92 10.93 -5.66 -1.15
C ASN A 92 11.53 -4.91 0.04
N ARG A 93 12.67 -5.38 0.55
CA ARG A 93 13.42 -4.70 1.61
C ARG A 93 13.80 -3.27 1.19
N GLU A 94 14.46 -3.11 0.07
CA GLU A 94 14.90 -1.79 -0.43
C GLU A 94 13.72 -0.86 -0.72
N ARG A 95 12.68 -1.39 -1.35
CA ARG A 95 11.46 -0.64 -1.63
C ARG A 95 10.75 -0.20 -0.35
N SER A 96 10.69 -1.06 0.68
CA SER A 96 10.06 -0.69 1.95
C SER A 96 10.83 0.40 2.70
N ILE A 97 12.16 0.32 2.74
CA ILE A 97 13.02 1.38 3.31
C ILE A 97 12.75 2.70 2.59
N TYR A 98 12.77 2.67 1.26
CA TYR A 98 12.55 3.87 0.45
C TYR A 98 11.14 4.46 0.66
N VAL A 99 10.08 3.66 0.58
CA VAL A 99 8.69 4.14 0.71
C VAL A 99 8.43 4.73 2.09
N ALA A 100 8.89 4.06 3.16
CA ALA A 100 8.77 4.60 4.50
C ALA A 100 9.54 5.92 4.65
N THR A 101 10.78 6.00 4.13
CA THR A 101 11.61 7.21 4.16
C THR A 101 11.00 8.35 3.34
N LEU A 102 10.50 8.08 2.14
CA LEU A 102 9.77 9.04 1.30
C LEU A 102 8.63 9.70 2.09
N ASN A 103 7.77 8.87 2.68
CA ASN A 103 6.63 9.35 3.47
C ASN A 103 7.09 10.16 4.70
N ALA A 104 8.16 9.73 5.39
CA ALA A 104 8.70 10.48 6.53
C ALA A 104 9.25 11.86 6.14
N ILE A 105 9.94 11.97 5.01
CA ILE A 105 10.42 13.26 4.48
C ILE A 105 9.26 14.17 4.08
N LEU A 106 8.28 13.64 3.35
CA LEU A 106 7.10 14.41 2.95
C LEU A 106 6.32 14.88 4.18
N ARG A 107 6.23 14.05 5.23
CA ARG A 107 5.64 14.42 6.53
C ARG A 107 6.44 15.53 7.23
N TYR A 108 7.76 15.40 7.30
CA TYR A 108 8.64 16.41 7.87
C TYR A 108 8.45 17.78 7.20
N LEU A 109 8.30 17.77 5.88
CA LEU A 109 8.07 19.00 5.09
C LEU A 109 6.61 19.48 5.10
N ASN A 110 5.71 18.83 5.85
CA ASN A 110 4.27 19.12 5.89
C ASN A 110 3.61 19.07 4.49
N LEU A 111 4.09 18.21 3.61
CA LEU A 111 3.52 17.99 2.27
C LEU A 111 2.45 16.91 2.27
N ILE A 112 2.46 16.04 3.26
CA ILE A 112 1.44 15.01 3.51
C ILE A 112 1.17 14.88 5.01
N GLU A 113 0.01 14.32 5.32
CA GLU A 113 -0.42 13.95 6.66
C GLU A 113 -0.67 12.44 6.75
N ASN A 114 -1.01 11.94 7.93
CA ASN A 114 -1.47 10.56 8.15
C ASN A 114 -0.50 9.49 7.63
N THR A 115 0.79 9.62 7.89
CA THR A 115 1.85 8.70 7.44
C THR A 115 2.04 7.48 8.33
N ILE A 116 1.28 7.39 9.41
CA ILE A 116 1.25 6.26 10.36
C ILE A 116 -0.02 5.46 10.12
N HIS A 117 0.10 4.15 10.10
CA HIS A 117 -1.01 3.25 9.80
C HIS A 117 -2.18 3.42 10.80
N CYS A 118 -3.39 3.23 10.29
CA CYS A 118 -4.63 3.13 11.07
C CYS A 118 -4.52 2.05 12.15
N LYS A 119 -5.07 2.33 13.33
CA LYS A 119 -5.04 1.43 14.48
C LYS A 119 -6.44 0.98 14.88
N ASP A 120 -6.46 -0.11 15.64
CA ASP A 120 -7.67 -0.65 16.27
C ASP A 120 -8.81 -0.90 15.24
N GLU A 121 -9.90 -0.15 15.29
CA GLU A 121 -11.08 -0.28 14.43
C GLU A 121 -11.07 0.67 13.22
N ASP A 122 -10.01 1.43 13.02
CA ASP A 122 -9.91 2.36 11.91
C ASP A 122 -10.00 1.70 10.52
N PRO A 123 -9.46 0.49 10.29
CA PRO A 123 -9.59 -0.19 9.00
C PRO A 123 -11.04 -0.44 8.58
N GLU A 124 -11.92 -0.78 9.53
CA GLU A 124 -13.37 -0.97 9.28
C GLU A 124 -14.03 0.35 8.93
N ARG A 125 -13.67 1.44 9.62
CA ARG A 125 -14.18 2.79 9.32
C ARG A 125 -13.72 3.23 7.92
N CYS A 126 -12.44 3.08 7.60
CA CYS A 126 -11.90 3.37 6.27
C CYS A 126 -12.61 2.54 5.19
N GLY A 127 -12.86 1.25 5.42
CA GLY A 127 -13.60 0.39 4.51
C GLY A 127 -15.00 0.92 4.19
N LYS A 128 -15.72 1.38 5.20
CA LYS A 128 -17.07 1.99 5.05
C LYS A 128 -17.02 3.29 4.25
N GLU A 129 -16.04 4.15 4.53
CA GLU A 129 -15.85 5.41 3.82
C GLU A 129 -15.51 5.15 2.34
N ILE A 130 -14.59 4.24 2.05
CA ILE A 130 -14.22 3.84 0.69
C ILE A 130 -15.45 3.30 -0.06
N ALA A 131 -16.15 2.33 0.49
CA ALA A 131 -17.32 1.73 -0.14
C ALA A 131 -18.41 2.77 -0.41
N SER A 132 -18.65 3.67 0.55
CA SER A 132 -19.59 4.78 0.39
C SER A 132 -19.19 5.76 -0.72
N GLN A 133 -17.92 6.12 -0.80
CA GLN A 133 -17.41 7.00 -1.87
C GLN A 133 -17.52 6.33 -3.24
N LEU A 134 -17.15 5.05 -3.36
CA LEU A 134 -17.28 4.29 -4.59
C LEU A 134 -18.73 4.22 -5.05
N LEU A 135 -19.65 3.88 -4.12
CA LEU A 135 -21.08 3.79 -4.41
C LEU A 135 -21.67 5.15 -4.82
N LYS A 136 -21.27 6.23 -4.16
CA LYS A 136 -21.72 7.60 -4.47
C LYS A 136 -21.25 8.07 -5.85
N ARG A 137 -20.02 7.70 -6.23
CA ARG A 137 -19.40 8.19 -7.47
C ARG A 137 -19.79 7.39 -8.69
N TRP A 138 -19.91 6.07 -8.57
CA TRP A 138 -20.13 5.16 -9.69
C TRP A 138 -21.39 4.29 -9.59
N GLY A 139 -22.10 4.33 -8.46
CA GLY A 139 -23.25 3.47 -8.23
C GLY A 139 -22.85 2.01 -7.99
N LYS A 140 -23.73 1.07 -8.27
CA LYS A 140 -23.44 -0.37 -8.20
C LYS A 140 -22.66 -0.80 -9.42
N VAL A 141 -21.35 -0.92 -9.28
CA VAL A 141 -20.39 -1.28 -10.31
C VAL A 141 -19.61 -2.56 -9.92
N LYS A 142 -18.90 -3.13 -10.88
CA LYS A 142 -17.97 -4.23 -10.62
C LYS A 142 -16.67 -3.70 -10.05
N VAL A 143 -16.34 -4.10 -8.83
CA VAL A 143 -15.13 -3.68 -8.10
C VAL A 143 -14.07 -4.77 -8.19
N GLY A 144 -12.91 -4.43 -8.71
CA GLY A 144 -11.70 -5.25 -8.61
C GLY A 144 -10.83 -4.77 -7.45
N PHE A 145 -10.53 -5.65 -6.52
CA PHE A 145 -9.70 -5.34 -5.36
C PHE A 145 -8.37 -6.10 -5.43
N ILE A 146 -7.27 -5.37 -5.56
CA ILE A 146 -5.92 -5.93 -5.68
C ILE A 146 -5.20 -5.80 -4.34
N GLY A 147 -4.92 -6.97 -3.73
CA GLY A 147 -4.41 -7.12 -2.36
C GLY A 147 -5.55 -7.24 -1.34
N LEU A 148 -5.55 -8.33 -0.59
CA LEU A 148 -6.62 -8.65 0.38
C LEU A 148 -6.37 -7.94 1.71
N ASN A 149 -7.12 -6.86 1.99
CA ASN A 149 -7.37 -6.40 3.34
C ASN A 149 -8.74 -6.94 3.77
N PRO A 150 -8.84 -7.78 4.82
CA PRO A 150 -10.07 -8.48 5.16
C PRO A 150 -11.21 -7.54 5.58
N ALA A 151 -10.94 -6.45 6.31
CA ALA A 151 -11.97 -5.51 6.73
C ALA A 151 -12.58 -4.77 5.53
N ILE A 152 -11.74 -4.32 4.58
CA ILE A 152 -12.20 -3.64 3.38
C ILE A 152 -12.94 -4.60 2.44
N ALA A 153 -12.40 -5.82 2.26
CA ALA A 153 -13.01 -6.83 1.41
C ALA A 153 -14.43 -7.17 1.84
N GLU A 154 -14.64 -7.38 3.14
CA GLU A 154 -15.96 -7.68 3.72
C GLU A 154 -16.95 -6.55 3.41
N ILE A 155 -16.60 -5.31 3.70
CA ILE A 155 -17.45 -4.13 3.49
C ILE A 155 -17.75 -3.90 1.99
N LEU A 156 -16.76 -4.11 1.11
CA LEU A 156 -17.00 -4.03 -0.33
C LEU A 156 -18.00 -5.08 -0.80
N ILE A 157 -17.89 -6.31 -0.29
CA ILE A 157 -18.80 -7.40 -0.65
C ILE A 157 -20.22 -7.14 -0.11
N GLU A 158 -20.35 -6.67 1.12
CA GLU A 158 -21.63 -6.26 1.69
C GLU A 158 -22.28 -5.12 0.90
N THR A 159 -21.48 -4.16 0.41
CA THR A 159 -21.99 -2.98 -0.31
C THR A 159 -22.36 -3.28 -1.74
N PHE A 160 -21.52 -4.03 -2.47
CA PHE A 160 -21.67 -4.23 -3.92
C PHE A 160 -22.26 -5.60 -4.30
N GLY A 161 -22.20 -6.58 -3.40
CA GLY A 161 -22.61 -7.98 -3.62
C GLY A 161 -21.47 -8.86 -4.11
N VAL A 162 -21.54 -10.15 -3.76
CA VAL A 162 -20.51 -11.16 -4.10
C VAL A 162 -20.27 -11.29 -5.61
N GLU A 163 -21.28 -11.05 -6.42
CA GLU A 163 -21.22 -11.13 -7.89
C GLU A 163 -20.46 -9.95 -8.50
N ASN A 164 -20.39 -8.82 -7.79
CA ASN A 164 -19.78 -7.58 -8.26
C ASN A 164 -18.39 -7.31 -7.70
N VAL A 165 -17.89 -8.14 -6.76
CA VAL A 165 -16.55 -7.96 -6.19
C VAL A 165 -15.65 -9.10 -6.62
N ARG A 166 -14.44 -8.78 -7.07
CA ARG A 166 -13.36 -9.72 -7.36
C ARG A 166 -12.10 -9.29 -6.64
N ILE A 167 -11.38 -10.26 -6.10
CA ILE A 167 -10.20 -9.99 -5.26
C ILE A 167 -9.05 -10.85 -5.74
N THR A 168 -7.88 -10.23 -5.90
CA THR A 168 -6.60 -10.95 -6.09
C THR A 168 -5.69 -10.74 -4.90
N ASP A 169 -4.87 -11.74 -4.60
CA ASP A 169 -3.85 -11.67 -3.56
C ASP A 169 -2.60 -12.46 -3.97
N LEU A 170 -1.42 -12.01 -3.53
CA LEU A 170 -0.15 -12.72 -3.77
C LEU A 170 0.13 -13.79 -2.72
N ASN A 171 -0.51 -13.71 -1.55
CA ASN A 171 -0.31 -14.69 -0.50
C ASN A 171 -0.97 -16.03 -0.87
N LYS A 172 -0.14 -17.03 -1.14
CA LYS A 172 -0.58 -18.37 -1.56
C LYS A 172 -1.56 -19.06 -0.61
N GLN A 173 -1.59 -18.65 0.67
CA GLN A 173 -2.59 -19.18 1.62
C GLN A 173 -3.98 -18.57 1.43
N ASN A 174 -4.08 -17.40 0.82
CA ASN A 174 -5.34 -16.77 0.46
C ASN A 174 -5.83 -17.24 -0.91
N VAL A 175 -4.92 -17.53 -1.83
CA VAL A 175 -5.24 -17.94 -3.20
C VAL A 175 -6.12 -19.19 -3.19
N ASN A 176 -7.18 -19.17 -4.01
CA ASN A 176 -8.22 -20.20 -4.10
C ASN A 176 -9.08 -20.41 -2.84
N SER A 177 -8.85 -19.67 -1.75
CA SER A 177 -9.74 -19.69 -0.60
C SER A 177 -11.03 -18.91 -0.88
N LEU A 178 -12.08 -19.24 -0.13
CA LEU A 178 -13.33 -18.49 -0.13
C LEU A 178 -13.33 -17.51 1.04
N LYS A 179 -13.46 -16.21 0.76
CA LYS A 179 -13.56 -15.15 1.77
C LYS A 179 -14.83 -14.35 1.54
N TYR A 180 -15.69 -14.30 2.56
CA TYR A 180 -16.97 -13.57 2.50
C TYR A 180 -17.82 -13.91 1.27
N GLY A 181 -17.77 -15.18 0.81
CA GLY A 181 -18.49 -15.65 -0.37
C GLY A 181 -17.76 -15.41 -1.72
N VAL A 182 -16.60 -14.74 -1.73
CA VAL A 182 -15.81 -14.49 -2.94
C VAL A 182 -14.56 -15.37 -2.95
N LYS A 183 -14.29 -16.02 -4.09
CA LYS A 183 -13.05 -16.77 -4.31
C LYS A 183 -11.91 -15.80 -4.57
N ILE A 184 -10.82 -15.93 -3.81
CA ILE A 184 -9.62 -15.14 -3.99
C ILE A 184 -8.79 -15.70 -5.14
N TRP A 185 -8.46 -14.85 -6.12
CA TRP A 185 -7.67 -15.21 -7.28
C TRP A 185 -6.18 -15.03 -7.03
N ASP A 186 -5.35 -15.78 -7.76
CA ASP A 186 -3.89 -15.60 -7.72
C ASP A 186 -3.50 -14.26 -8.33
N GLY A 187 -2.90 -13.38 -7.53
CA GLY A 187 -2.49 -12.05 -7.96
C GLY A 187 -1.37 -12.07 -9.01
N GLY A 188 -0.55 -13.11 -9.05
CA GLY A 188 0.49 -13.27 -10.06
C GLY A 188 -0.05 -13.60 -11.45
N GLU A 189 -1.19 -14.29 -11.51
CA GLU A 189 -1.74 -14.82 -12.76
C GLU A 189 -2.99 -14.08 -13.24
N MET A 190 -3.84 -13.63 -12.30
CA MET A 190 -5.20 -13.20 -12.60
C MET A 190 -5.46 -11.70 -12.44
N THR A 191 -4.46 -10.90 -12.07
CA THR A 191 -4.65 -9.47 -11.85
C THR A 191 -5.09 -8.75 -13.14
N GLU A 192 -4.53 -9.09 -14.29
CA GLU A 192 -4.95 -8.52 -15.56
C GLU A 192 -6.41 -8.87 -15.89
N GLU A 193 -6.81 -10.12 -15.68
CA GLU A 193 -8.19 -10.55 -15.91
C GLU A 193 -9.17 -9.90 -14.93
N LEU A 194 -8.78 -9.70 -13.65
CA LEU A 194 -9.55 -8.92 -12.69
C LEU A 194 -9.77 -7.50 -13.22
N ILE A 195 -8.71 -6.83 -13.69
CA ILE A 195 -8.77 -5.47 -14.24
C ILE A 195 -9.73 -5.41 -15.44
N LYS A 196 -9.63 -6.36 -16.39
CA LYS A 196 -10.54 -6.43 -17.55
C LYS A 196 -12.01 -6.50 -17.14
N ARG A 197 -12.33 -7.31 -16.13
CA ARG A 197 -13.70 -7.59 -15.71
C ARG A 197 -14.30 -6.58 -14.74
N SER A 198 -13.53 -5.64 -14.25
CA SER A 198 -13.98 -4.64 -13.28
C SER A 198 -14.22 -3.29 -13.95
N ASP A 199 -15.11 -2.50 -13.39
CA ASP A 199 -15.36 -1.12 -13.80
C ASP A 199 -14.44 -0.18 -13.03
N VAL A 200 -14.25 -0.44 -11.73
CA VAL A 200 -13.38 0.32 -10.82
C VAL A 200 -12.37 -0.63 -10.17
N ILE A 201 -11.14 -0.18 -10.08
CA ILE A 201 -10.03 -0.93 -9.46
C ILE A 201 -9.62 -0.26 -8.16
N LEU A 202 -9.66 -1.00 -7.07
CA LEU A 202 -9.10 -0.62 -5.79
C LEU A 202 -7.76 -1.35 -5.58
N ILE A 203 -6.70 -0.60 -5.23
CA ILE A 203 -5.34 -1.13 -5.13
C ILE A 203 -4.79 -0.85 -3.74
N THR A 204 -4.21 -1.84 -3.08
CA THR A 204 -3.50 -1.63 -1.80
C THR A 204 -2.13 -1.01 -2.02
N GLY A 205 -1.69 -0.16 -1.08
CA GLY A 205 -0.38 0.48 -1.13
C GLY A 205 0.82 -0.48 -1.07
N THR A 206 0.61 -1.71 -0.58
CA THR A 206 1.64 -2.76 -0.58
C THR A 206 2.18 -3.09 -1.97
N THR A 207 1.42 -2.77 -3.03
CA THR A 207 1.85 -2.99 -4.42
C THR A 207 3.09 -2.17 -4.82
N PHE A 208 3.36 -1.05 -4.18
CA PHE A 208 4.61 -0.30 -4.36
C PHE A 208 5.79 -1.07 -3.80
N VAL A 209 5.62 -1.65 -2.61
CA VAL A 209 6.70 -2.38 -1.93
C VAL A 209 6.96 -3.73 -2.58
N ASN A 210 5.93 -4.46 -3.01
CA ASN A 210 6.11 -5.75 -3.68
C ASN A 210 6.46 -5.63 -5.17
N GLY A 211 6.51 -4.40 -5.74
CA GLY A 211 6.95 -4.13 -7.09
C GLY A 211 5.94 -4.44 -8.19
N THR A 212 4.66 -4.67 -7.85
CA THR A 212 3.63 -5.00 -8.87
C THR A 212 2.90 -3.77 -9.41
N PHE A 213 3.08 -2.60 -8.80
CA PHE A 213 2.30 -1.39 -9.10
C PHE A 213 2.45 -0.92 -10.57
N ASP A 214 3.65 -0.99 -11.14
CA ASP A 214 3.90 -0.58 -12.53
C ASP A 214 3.11 -1.45 -13.52
N HIS A 215 3.12 -2.77 -13.33
CA HIS A 215 2.35 -3.69 -14.16
C HIS A 215 0.83 -3.45 -14.01
N ILE A 216 0.35 -3.27 -12.80
CA ILE A 216 -1.06 -2.98 -12.52
C ILE A 216 -1.49 -1.70 -13.24
N THR A 217 -0.73 -0.62 -13.13
CA THR A 217 -1.06 0.67 -13.77
C THR A 217 -0.97 0.60 -15.28
N TYR A 218 -0.03 -0.16 -15.82
CA TYR A 218 0.03 -0.45 -17.26
C TYR A 218 -1.27 -1.11 -17.75
N CYS A 219 -1.73 -2.16 -17.06
CA CYS A 219 -2.98 -2.84 -17.41
C CYS A 219 -4.20 -1.90 -17.30
N ILE A 220 -4.28 -1.11 -16.22
CA ILE A 220 -5.37 -0.14 -16.01
C ILE A 220 -5.46 0.86 -17.16
N ARG A 221 -4.32 1.42 -17.60
CA ARG A 221 -4.26 2.35 -18.72
C ARG A 221 -4.68 1.68 -20.03
N ASN A 222 -4.20 0.47 -20.30
CA ASN A 222 -4.55 -0.27 -21.52
C ASN A 222 -6.04 -0.59 -21.59
N TYR A 223 -6.67 -0.93 -20.48
CA TYR A 223 -8.10 -1.25 -20.42
C TYR A 223 -8.97 -0.03 -20.07
N LYS A 224 -8.39 1.17 -19.97
CA LYS A 224 -9.07 2.44 -19.67
C LYS A 224 -10.01 2.34 -18.48
N LYS A 225 -9.52 1.76 -17.38
CA LYS A 225 -10.31 1.56 -16.16
C LYS A 225 -10.18 2.73 -15.19
N GLU A 226 -11.27 3.02 -14.48
CA GLU A 226 -11.21 3.90 -13.32
C GLU A 226 -10.41 3.23 -12.20
N VAL A 227 -9.62 4.02 -11.48
CA VAL A 227 -8.75 3.52 -10.41
C VAL A 227 -8.90 4.33 -9.15
N HIS A 228 -8.99 3.63 -8.03
CA HIS A 228 -8.77 4.15 -6.69
C HIS A 228 -7.57 3.45 -6.09
N VAL A 229 -6.52 4.20 -5.80
CA VAL A 229 -5.40 3.67 -5.03
C VAL A 229 -5.76 3.87 -3.56
N PHE A 230 -5.88 2.77 -2.85
CA PHE A 230 -6.10 2.76 -1.42
C PHE A 230 -4.76 2.49 -0.72
N PHE A 231 -4.27 3.50 -0.06
CA PHE A 231 -3.19 3.31 0.89
C PHE A 231 -3.84 3.04 2.25
N CYS A 232 -3.55 1.90 2.87
CA CYS A 232 -3.79 1.71 4.31
C CYS A 232 -2.85 2.58 5.17
N ILE A 233 -2.50 3.73 4.64
CA ILE A 233 -1.88 4.85 5.32
C ILE A 233 -2.83 5.97 4.95
N SER A 234 -3.60 6.44 5.92
CA SER A 234 -4.55 7.53 5.66
C SER A 234 -3.81 8.72 5.09
N PHE A 235 -4.24 9.16 3.94
CA PHE A 235 -3.85 10.46 3.40
C PHE A 235 -4.49 11.58 4.20
#